data_520a418f13db10267e840f8e14c484ee
#
_entry.id   520a418f13db10267e840f8e14c484ee
#
_cell.length_a   1.000
_cell.length_b   1.000
_cell.length_c   1.000
_cell.angle_alpha   90.00
_cell.angle_beta   90.00
_cell.angle_gamma   90.00
#
_symmetry.space_group_name_H-M   'P 1'
#
loop_
_entity.id
_entity.type
_entity.pdbx_description
1 polymer ?
#
loop_
_entity_poly.entity_id
_entity_poly.type
_entity_poly.pdbx_seq_one_letter_code
_entity_poly.pdbx_strand_id
1 'polypeptide(L)'
;MLKKSLRKIGIALITYALLLNAGPFFTVAAGASDVTADSSTTQNLNIEKKNKLPKGFVYLDEVIPAAQYEIRYYSENNFVGRRIDGYKRPFAIMTHTGAAALKGVSDDLAAKGYLLKVYDAYRPQKAVNHFVRWSQDNGDLKMKQQYYPKLDKRKLFKLGFIARKSGHSRGSTVDLTLVHIKTGKTVDMGSPFDFFGDISYYNTKLISKTQQANRKILRDAMVKRGFKPYNKEWWHFTLMKEPYAKTYFNFDVE
;
A
#
# COMPACT_ATOMS: atom_id res chain seq x y z
N MET A 1 -58.63 -34.15 19.59
CA MET A 1 -58.72 -34.02 21.06
C MET A 1 -57.44 -33.61 21.65
N LEU A 2 -57.48 -32.47 22.33
CA LEU A 2 -56.77 -32.04 23.56
C LEU A 2 -55.25 -31.79 23.44
N LYS A 3 -54.67 -30.76 24.07
CA LYS A 3 -55.12 -29.60 24.91
C LYS A 3 -54.04 -28.55 24.83
N LYS A 4 -54.44 -27.27 24.74
CA LYS A 4 -53.57 -26.06 24.90
C LYS A 4 -53.07 -25.98 26.33
N SER A 5 -51.79 -25.61 26.54
CA SER A 5 -51.31 -25.13 27.80
C SER A 5 -50.60 -23.75 27.57
N LEU A 6 -51.27 -22.71 28.06
CA LEU A 6 -50.78 -21.34 28.19
C LEU A 6 -49.91 -21.25 29.42
N ARG A 7 -48.65 -20.82 29.31
CA ARG A 7 -47.85 -20.37 30.44
C ARG A 7 -47.75 -18.86 30.44
N LYS A 8 -48.27 -18.25 31.46
CA LYS A 8 -48.24 -16.83 31.77
C LYS A 8 -46.78 -16.44 32.16
N ILE A 9 -46.27 -15.37 31.59
CA ILE A 9 -45.01 -14.73 31.97
C ILE A 9 -45.39 -13.54 32.85
N GLY A 10 -44.99 -13.59 34.12
CA GLY A 10 -45.15 -12.49 35.08
C GLY A 10 -44.07 -11.42 34.87
N ILE A 11 -44.51 -10.19 34.78
CA ILE A 11 -43.65 -9.00 34.75
C ILE A 11 -43.39 -8.57 36.19
N ALA A 12 -42.12 -8.58 36.62
CA ALA A 12 -41.71 -8.02 37.93
C ALA A 12 -41.22 -6.59 37.68
N LEU A 13 -41.98 -5.64 38.22
CA LEU A 13 -41.58 -4.23 38.34
C LEU A 13 -40.62 -4.10 39.53
N ILE A 14 -39.39 -3.68 39.28
CA ILE A 14 -38.47 -3.26 40.35
C ILE A 14 -38.43 -1.74 40.35
N THR A 15 -39.03 -1.16 41.40
CA THR A 15 -38.95 0.27 41.74
C THR A 15 -37.63 0.54 42.45
N TYR A 16 -36.75 1.38 41.87
CA TYR A 16 -35.59 1.91 42.56
C TYR A 16 -35.90 3.28 43.18
N ALA A 17 -35.79 3.34 44.50
CA ALA A 17 -35.93 4.59 45.30
C ALA A 17 -34.66 5.46 45.15
N LEU A 18 -34.83 6.71 44.74
CA LEU A 18 -33.80 7.74 44.79
C LEU A 18 -33.59 8.20 46.23
N LEU A 19 -32.40 7.99 46.76
CA LEU A 19 -31.90 8.67 47.98
C LEU A 19 -31.08 9.89 47.55
N LEU A 20 -31.63 11.08 47.80
CA LEU A 20 -30.95 12.37 47.65
C LEU A 20 -30.00 12.55 48.84
N ASN A 21 -28.68 12.55 48.54
CA ASN A 21 -27.67 12.98 49.52
C ASN A 21 -27.13 14.35 49.09
N ALA A 22 -27.48 15.39 49.87
CA ALA A 22 -26.94 16.73 49.69
C ALA A 22 -25.58 16.82 50.39
N GLY A 23 -24.51 17.00 49.62
CA GLY A 23 -23.15 17.32 50.10
C GLY A 23 -22.74 18.73 49.62
N PRO A 24 -21.80 19.40 50.29
CA PRO A 24 -21.61 20.85 50.20
C PRO A 24 -21.01 21.31 48.86
N PHE A 25 -21.52 22.46 48.41
CA PHE A 25 -21.02 23.20 47.24
C PHE A 25 -19.60 23.73 47.53
N PHE A 26 -18.60 23.21 46.80
CA PHE A 26 -17.32 23.88 46.60
C PHE A 26 -17.37 24.62 45.26
N THR A 27 -17.36 25.94 45.30
CA THR A 27 -17.13 26.80 44.16
C THR A 27 -15.67 26.71 43.77
N VAL A 28 -15.39 26.02 42.66
CA VAL A 28 -14.08 26.09 41.99
C VAL A 28 -14.17 27.14 40.92
N ALA A 29 -13.33 28.17 41.02
CA ALA A 29 -13.18 29.21 40.04
C ALA A 29 -12.74 28.59 38.68
N ALA A 30 -13.49 28.92 37.61
CA ALA A 30 -13.14 28.52 36.24
C ALA A 30 -11.90 29.32 35.80
N GLY A 31 -10.74 28.66 35.88
CA GLY A 31 -9.59 29.08 35.08
C GLY A 31 -9.79 28.60 33.65
N ALA A 32 -10.08 29.52 32.75
CA ALA A 32 -10.06 29.26 31.33
C ALA A 32 -8.61 28.99 30.90
N SER A 33 -8.24 27.72 30.82
CA SER A 33 -7.05 27.33 30.09
C SER A 33 -7.45 27.23 28.62
N ASP A 34 -6.97 28.17 27.80
CA ASP A 34 -6.95 28.10 26.35
C ASP A 34 -6.25 26.79 25.94
N VAL A 35 -7.05 25.79 25.61
CA VAL A 35 -6.57 24.66 24.84
C VAL A 35 -6.45 25.16 23.40
N THR A 36 -5.29 25.74 23.09
CA THR A 36 -4.90 25.94 21.69
C THR A 36 -4.91 24.56 21.02
N ALA A 37 -5.88 24.36 20.14
CA ALA A 37 -5.90 23.24 19.23
C ALA A 37 -4.54 23.26 18.50
N ASP A 38 -3.70 22.31 18.80
CA ASP A 38 -2.50 22.00 18.01
C ASP A 38 -2.98 21.57 16.64
N SER A 39 -3.08 22.56 15.75
CA SER A 39 -3.18 22.31 14.32
C SER A 39 -1.87 21.61 13.96
N SER A 40 -1.93 20.28 13.85
CA SER A 40 -0.87 19.51 13.22
C SER A 40 -0.64 20.10 11.85
N THR A 41 0.27 21.07 11.81
CA THR A 41 0.85 21.64 10.61
C THR A 41 1.42 20.47 9.83
N THR A 42 0.70 20.03 8.82
CA THR A 42 1.25 19.17 7.77
C THR A 42 2.41 19.96 7.18
N GLN A 43 3.61 19.77 7.73
CA GLN A 43 4.81 20.29 7.12
C GLN A 43 4.88 19.61 5.75
N ASN A 44 4.43 20.32 4.73
CA ASN A 44 4.88 20.11 3.36
C ASN A 44 6.38 20.32 3.38
N LEU A 45 7.12 19.27 3.75
CA LEU A 45 8.54 19.20 3.49
C LEU A 45 8.66 19.35 1.97
N ASN A 46 9.03 20.54 1.52
CA ASN A 46 9.47 20.78 0.16
C ASN A 46 10.76 19.96 -0.01
N ILE A 47 10.57 18.66 -0.25
CA ILE A 47 11.69 17.74 -0.48
C ILE A 47 12.19 18.09 -1.87
N GLU A 48 13.34 18.78 -1.88
CA GLU A 48 13.97 19.23 -3.11
C GLU A 48 14.23 18.04 -4.03
N LYS A 49 13.60 18.07 -5.20
CA LYS A 49 13.81 17.09 -6.28
C LYS A 49 15.10 17.40 -7.00
N LYS A 50 15.80 16.37 -7.45
CA LYS A 50 16.92 16.54 -8.34
C LYS A 50 16.46 17.24 -9.62
N ASN A 51 17.08 18.37 -9.95
CA ASN A 51 16.68 19.20 -11.08
C ASN A 51 16.75 18.51 -12.45
N LYS A 52 17.31 17.29 -12.53
CA LYS A 52 17.50 16.60 -13.82
C LYS A 52 17.49 15.07 -13.66
N LEU A 53 16.35 14.46 -13.91
CA LEU A 53 16.28 13.01 -14.11
C LEU A 53 16.97 12.63 -15.44
N PRO A 54 17.43 11.38 -15.62
CA PRO A 54 17.86 10.87 -16.89
C PRO A 54 16.77 11.07 -17.96
N LYS A 55 17.22 11.37 -19.19
CA LYS A 55 16.31 11.61 -20.33
C LYS A 55 15.26 10.49 -20.44
N GLY A 56 14.00 10.88 -20.57
CA GLY A 56 12.86 9.96 -20.71
C GLY A 56 12.23 9.50 -19.40
N PHE A 57 12.69 10.00 -18.24
CA PHE A 57 12.08 9.76 -16.93
C PHE A 57 11.39 11.01 -16.39
N VAL A 58 10.37 10.78 -15.56
CA VAL A 58 9.58 11.83 -14.88
C VAL A 58 9.25 11.39 -13.46
N TYR A 59 8.98 12.36 -12.59
CA TYR A 59 8.38 12.12 -11.29
C TYR A 59 6.88 11.89 -11.44
N LEU A 60 6.36 10.82 -10.81
CA LEU A 60 4.93 10.46 -10.94
C LEU A 60 4.00 11.45 -10.25
N ASP A 61 4.42 12.08 -9.16
CA ASP A 61 3.63 13.09 -8.45
C ASP A 61 3.41 14.37 -9.29
N GLU A 62 4.27 14.65 -10.27
CA GLU A 62 4.06 15.73 -11.25
C GLU A 62 3.04 15.33 -12.33
N VAL A 63 2.97 14.05 -12.67
CA VAL A 63 2.06 13.53 -13.71
C VAL A 63 0.70 13.14 -13.14
N ILE A 64 0.68 12.59 -11.92
CA ILE A 64 -0.52 12.09 -11.23
C ILE A 64 -0.56 12.66 -9.79
N PRO A 65 -0.76 13.98 -9.62
CA PRO A 65 -0.70 14.61 -8.30
C PRO A 65 -1.80 14.12 -7.33
N ALA A 66 -2.89 13.57 -7.84
CA ALA A 66 -3.97 13.01 -7.02
C ALA A 66 -3.64 11.63 -6.44
N ALA A 67 -2.59 10.95 -6.90
CA ALA A 67 -2.20 9.65 -6.35
C ALA A 67 -1.53 9.80 -4.98
N GLN A 68 -1.62 8.75 -4.17
CA GLN A 68 -0.85 8.64 -2.93
C GLN A 68 0.48 7.94 -3.22
N TYR A 69 1.55 8.38 -2.56
CA TYR A 69 2.89 7.83 -2.71
C TYR A 69 3.41 7.34 -1.36
N GLU A 70 3.49 6.03 -1.18
CA GLU A 70 4.02 5.36 0.02
C GLU A 70 5.22 4.49 -0.39
N ILE A 71 6.33 5.15 -0.74
CA ILE A 71 7.51 4.46 -1.30
C ILE A 71 8.18 3.61 -0.23
N ARG A 72 7.85 2.31 -0.23
CA ARG A 72 8.19 1.34 0.80
C ARG A 72 9.70 1.18 0.98
N TYR A 73 10.45 1.21 -0.09
CA TYR A 73 11.90 0.97 -0.06
C TYR A 73 12.73 2.16 0.39
N TYR A 74 12.13 3.34 0.51
CA TYR A 74 12.74 4.49 1.18
C TYR A 74 12.71 4.37 2.70
N SER A 75 11.77 3.64 3.26
CA SER A 75 11.57 3.46 4.71
C SER A 75 11.99 2.06 5.17
N GLU A 76 11.79 1.78 6.46
CA GLU A 76 11.95 0.43 7.03
C GLU A 76 10.72 -0.47 6.82
N ASN A 77 9.59 0.08 6.35
CA ASN A 77 8.34 -0.64 6.15
C ASN A 77 8.36 -1.48 4.85
N ASN A 78 9.29 -2.42 4.77
CA ASN A 78 9.49 -3.35 3.67
C ASN A 78 10.00 -4.70 4.18
N PHE A 79 10.10 -5.71 3.32
CA PHE A 79 10.47 -7.07 3.70
C PHE A 79 11.91 -7.25 4.17
N VAL A 80 12.78 -6.25 3.98
CA VAL A 80 14.15 -6.23 4.50
C VAL A 80 14.20 -5.59 5.90
N GLY A 81 13.26 -4.67 6.20
CA GLY A 81 13.17 -3.95 7.47
C GLY A 81 14.20 -2.85 7.63
N ARG A 82 14.69 -2.29 6.52
CA ARG A 82 15.58 -1.12 6.45
C ARG A 82 15.42 -0.42 5.12
N ARG A 83 15.88 0.84 5.02
CA ARG A 83 15.91 1.55 3.74
C ARG A 83 16.82 0.83 2.75
N ILE A 84 16.35 0.73 1.51
CA ILE A 84 17.01 0.00 0.44
C ILE A 84 18.00 0.91 -0.31
N ASP A 85 19.11 0.34 -0.76
CA ASP A 85 20.16 1.06 -1.49
C ASP A 85 19.58 1.76 -2.72
N GLY A 86 19.96 3.03 -2.89
CA GLY A 86 19.54 3.86 -4.02
C GLY A 86 18.22 4.61 -3.81
N TYR A 87 17.47 4.38 -2.73
CA TYR A 87 16.33 5.20 -2.36
C TYR A 87 16.78 6.33 -1.42
N LYS A 88 17.07 7.50 -1.98
CA LYS A 88 17.51 8.71 -1.24
C LYS A 88 16.34 9.57 -0.79
N ARG A 89 15.23 9.54 -1.53
CA ARG A 89 13.99 10.28 -1.30
C ARG A 89 12.77 9.38 -1.57
N PRO A 90 11.60 9.70 -1.01
CA PRO A 90 10.38 8.90 -1.18
C PRO A 90 9.66 9.24 -2.49
N PHE A 91 10.37 9.30 -3.60
CA PHE A 91 9.79 9.62 -4.90
C PHE A 91 9.46 8.37 -5.70
N ALA A 92 8.38 8.45 -6.48
CA ALA A 92 8.08 7.51 -7.54
C ALA A 92 8.54 8.10 -8.88
N ILE A 93 9.46 7.42 -9.53
CA ILE A 93 10.00 7.82 -10.84
C ILE A 93 9.59 6.77 -11.87
N MET A 94 9.23 7.19 -13.07
CA MET A 94 8.84 6.28 -14.14
C MET A 94 9.31 6.82 -15.50
N THR A 95 9.39 5.95 -16.52
CA THR A 95 9.54 6.45 -17.88
C THR A 95 8.35 7.31 -18.27
N HIS A 96 8.57 8.35 -19.08
CA HIS A 96 7.49 9.24 -19.56
C HIS A 96 6.34 8.44 -20.19
N THR A 97 6.65 7.44 -21.04
CA THR A 97 5.64 6.58 -21.67
C THR A 97 4.84 5.78 -20.63
N GLY A 98 5.51 5.21 -19.60
CA GLY A 98 4.86 4.49 -18.52
C GLY A 98 3.99 5.39 -17.66
N ALA A 99 4.48 6.59 -17.33
CA ALA A 99 3.75 7.58 -16.56
C ALA A 99 2.49 8.08 -17.28
N ALA A 100 2.58 8.34 -18.60
CA ALA A 100 1.42 8.72 -19.42
C ALA A 100 0.34 7.61 -19.47
N ALA A 101 0.75 6.35 -19.62
CA ALA A 101 -0.17 5.21 -19.55
C ALA A 101 -0.82 5.08 -18.16
N LEU A 102 -0.04 5.24 -17.08
CA LEU A 102 -0.52 5.18 -15.71
C LEU A 102 -1.46 6.36 -15.36
N LYS A 103 -1.22 7.54 -15.93
CA LYS A 103 -2.15 8.67 -15.82
C LYS A 103 -3.53 8.30 -16.39
N GLY A 104 -3.57 7.63 -17.53
CA GLY A 104 -4.83 7.12 -18.09
C GLY A 104 -5.52 6.09 -17.19
N VAL A 105 -4.75 5.23 -16.48
CA VAL A 105 -5.31 4.32 -15.46
C VAL A 105 -5.92 5.12 -14.32
N SER A 106 -5.21 6.14 -13.83
CA SER A 106 -5.67 7.01 -12.75
C SER A 106 -7.00 7.68 -13.10
N ASP A 107 -7.12 8.22 -14.32
CA ASP A 107 -8.34 8.89 -14.77
C ASP A 107 -9.53 7.93 -14.89
N ASP A 108 -9.31 6.73 -15.46
CA ASP A 108 -10.33 5.68 -15.56
C ASP A 108 -10.84 5.23 -14.17
N LEU A 109 -9.96 5.18 -13.18
CA LEU A 109 -10.28 4.75 -11.82
C LEU A 109 -10.91 5.88 -10.98
N ALA A 110 -10.49 7.12 -11.18
CA ALA A 110 -11.09 8.30 -10.54
C ALA A 110 -12.59 8.41 -10.86
N ALA A 111 -12.98 8.18 -12.12
CA ALA A 111 -14.37 8.13 -12.54
C ALA A 111 -15.20 7.02 -11.83
N LYS A 112 -14.52 6.02 -11.22
CA LYS A 112 -15.13 4.94 -10.44
C LYS A 112 -15.02 5.12 -8.92
N GLY A 113 -14.49 6.26 -8.47
CA GLY A 113 -14.33 6.59 -7.05
C GLY A 113 -13.06 6.07 -6.40
N TYR A 114 -12.00 5.78 -7.18
CA TYR A 114 -10.73 5.29 -6.69
C TYR A 114 -9.56 6.22 -7.06
N LEU A 115 -8.59 6.35 -6.15
CA LEU A 115 -7.25 6.89 -6.42
C LEU A 115 -6.24 5.75 -6.47
N LEU A 116 -5.11 6.00 -7.10
CA LEU A 116 -3.95 5.11 -7.03
C LEU A 116 -3.16 5.39 -5.74
N LYS A 117 -2.59 4.34 -5.15
CA LYS A 117 -1.51 4.43 -4.17
C LYS A 117 -0.31 3.64 -4.68
N VAL A 118 0.81 4.31 -4.89
CA VAL A 118 2.05 3.73 -5.44
C VAL A 118 2.97 3.32 -4.28
N TYR A 119 3.44 2.08 -4.31
CA TYR A 119 4.39 1.52 -3.34
C TYR A 119 5.82 1.53 -3.87
N ASP A 120 6.00 1.28 -5.18
CA ASP A 120 7.28 1.33 -5.88
C ASP A 120 7.06 1.59 -7.38
N ALA A 121 8.06 2.20 -8.03
CA ALA A 121 8.05 2.44 -9.47
C ALA A 121 9.44 2.11 -10.06
N TYR A 122 10.22 3.08 -10.56
CA TYR A 122 11.60 2.80 -10.90
C TYR A 122 12.39 2.36 -9.66
N ARG A 123 13.09 1.23 -9.76
CA ARG A 123 13.94 0.64 -8.72
C ARG A 123 15.36 0.54 -9.27
N PRO A 124 16.35 1.22 -8.68
CA PRO A 124 17.75 1.13 -9.13
C PRO A 124 18.26 -0.32 -9.11
N GLN A 125 19.15 -0.69 -10.03
CA GLN A 125 19.77 -2.02 -10.01
C GLN A 125 20.51 -2.30 -8.68
N LYS A 126 21.08 -1.27 -8.03
CA LYS A 126 21.70 -1.40 -6.70
C LYS A 126 20.72 -1.84 -5.62
N ALA A 127 19.45 -1.44 -5.71
CA ALA A 127 18.38 -1.90 -4.82
C ALA A 127 18.08 -3.39 -5.05
N VAL A 128 18.01 -3.83 -6.29
CA VAL A 128 17.86 -5.25 -6.64
C VAL A 128 19.04 -6.07 -6.09
N ASN A 129 20.27 -5.54 -6.22
CA ASN A 129 21.47 -6.17 -5.66
C ASN A 129 21.41 -6.24 -4.11
N HIS A 130 20.82 -5.24 -3.45
CA HIS A 130 20.56 -5.28 -2.01
C HIS A 130 19.64 -6.43 -1.63
N PHE A 131 18.53 -6.64 -2.35
CA PHE A 131 17.63 -7.79 -2.12
C PHE A 131 18.34 -9.13 -2.30
N VAL A 132 19.23 -9.22 -3.29
CA VAL A 132 20.05 -10.42 -3.52
C VAL A 132 20.94 -10.70 -2.30
N ARG A 133 21.70 -9.70 -1.81
CA ARG A 133 22.56 -9.87 -0.63
C ARG A 133 21.75 -10.23 0.61
N TRP A 134 20.64 -9.51 0.85
CA TRP A 134 19.75 -9.81 1.96
C TRP A 134 19.21 -11.25 1.92
N SER A 135 18.83 -11.75 0.75
CA SER A 135 18.28 -13.11 0.62
C SER A 135 19.30 -14.21 0.92
N GLN A 136 20.59 -13.89 0.84
CA GLN A 136 21.72 -14.79 1.15
C GLN A 136 22.16 -14.73 2.62
N ASP A 137 21.78 -13.67 3.34
CA ASP A 137 22.06 -13.53 4.78
C ASP A 137 21.04 -14.31 5.60
N ASN A 138 21.38 -15.54 6.00
CA ASN A 138 20.50 -16.41 6.77
C ASN A 138 20.18 -15.90 8.19
N GLY A 139 20.99 -15.00 8.74
CA GLY A 139 20.79 -14.42 10.08
C GLY A 139 19.75 -13.29 10.11
N ASP A 140 19.53 -12.61 9.00
CA ASP A 140 18.57 -11.51 8.94
C ASP A 140 17.13 -12.02 8.71
N LEU A 141 16.45 -12.31 9.79
CA LEU A 141 15.06 -12.78 9.80
C LEU A 141 14.09 -11.75 10.40
N LYS A 142 14.52 -10.49 10.58
CA LYS A 142 13.75 -9.40 11.24
C LYS A 142 12.31 -9.32 10.75
N MET A 143 12.10 -9.40 9.44
CA MET A 143 10.78 -9.21 8.82
C MET A 143 10.08 -10.51 8.42
N LYS A 144 10.63 -11.67 8.82
CA LYS A 144 10.11 -12.99 8.43
C LYS A 144 8.63 -13.17 8.77
N GLN A 145 8.26 -12.87 10.01
CA GLN A 145 6.89 -13.08 10.49
C GLN A 145 5.86 -12.25 9.70
N GLN A 146 6.24 -11.07 9.27
CA GLN A 146 5.34 -10.14 8.59
C GLN A 146 5.21 -10.41 7.09
N TYR A 147 6.32 -10.78 6.41
CA TYR A 147 6.35 -10.83 4.95
C TYR A 147 6.48 -12.23 4.36
N TYR A 148 7.11 -13.19 5.07
CA TYR A 148 7.35 -14.55 4.54
C TYR A 148 7.33 -15.62 5.63
N PRO A 149 6.28 -15.67 6.50
CA PRO A 149 6.26 -16.53 7.70
C PRO A 149 6.42 -18.01 7.38
N LYS A 150 5.91 -18.45 6.24
CA LYS A 150 5.91 -19.85 5.80
C LYS A 150 7.04 -20.19 4.83
N LEU A 151 7.85 -19.21 4.41
CA LEU A 151 8.89 -19.43 3.42
C LEU A 151 10.29 -19.34 4.03
N ASP A 152 11.20 -20.11 3.46
CA ASP A 152 12.64 -19.92 3.63
C ASP A 152 13.12 -18.90 2.59
N LYS A 153 13.73 -17.79 3.03
CA LYS A 153 14.16 -16.72 2.14
C LYS A 153 15.19 -17.16 1.09
N ARG A 154 15.96 -18.24 1.36
CA ARG A 154 16.87 -18.87 0.38
C ARG A 154 16.13 -19.40 -0.86
N LYS A 155 14.84 -19.70 -0.72
CA LYS A 155 13.98 -20.20 -1.81
C LYS A 155 13.33 -19.09 -2.63
N LEU A 156 13.40 -17.82 -2.20
CA LEU A 156 12.68 -16.70 -2.83
C LEU A 156 13.07 -16.49 -4.30
N PHE A 157 14.34 -16.74 -4.67
CA PHE A 157 14.77 -16.77 -6.07
C PHE A 157 14.08 -17.88 -6.87
N LYS A 158 14.14 -19.12 -6.38
CA LYS A 158 13.51 -20.27 -7.05
C LYS A 158 12.01 -20.09 -7.19
N LEU A 159 11.40 -19.44 -6.21
CA LEU A 159 9.96 -19.15 -6.19
C LEU A 159 9.59 -17.94 -7.07
N GLY A 160 10.55 -17.17 -7.55
CA GLY A 160 10.33 -16.02 -8.43
C GLY A 160 9.89 -14.74 -7.74
N PHE A 161 10.02 -14.64 -6.40
CA PHE A 161 9.76 -13.41 -5.65
C PHE A 161 10.93 -12.42 -5.69
N ILE A 162 12.16 -12.92 -5.87
CA ILE A 162 13.37 -12.10 -6.05
C ILE A 162 14.09 -12.54 -7.32
N ALA A 163 14.63 -11.59 -8.07
CA ALA A 163 15.41 -11.83 -9.28
C ALA A 163 16.69 -10.99 -9.27
N ARG A 164 17.71 -11.40 -10.05
CA ARG A 164 18.95 -10.61 -10.23
C ARG A 164 18.77 -9.38 -11.11
N LYS A 165 17.71 -9.35 -11.91
CA LYS A 165 17.27 -8.24 -12.75
C LYS A 165 15.78 -8.06 -12.58
N SER A 166 15.33 -6.80 -12.46
CA SER A 166 13.91 -6.48 -12.21
C SER A 166 13.35 -5.62 -13.34
N GLY A 167 12.08 -5.82 -13.67
CA GLY A 167 11.32 -4.94 -14.55
C GLY A 167 11.34 -3.48 -14.08
N HIS A 168 11.30 -3.27 -12.76
CA HIS A 168 11.37 -1.94 -12.17
C HIS A 168 12.63 -1.16 -12.57
N SER A 169 13.78 -1.83 -12.70
CA SER A 169 15.04 -1.17 -13.10
C SER A 169 15.02 -0.67 -14.56
N ARG A 170 14.02 -1.08 -15.36
CA ARG A 170 13.79 -0.54 -16.71
C ARG A 170 12.89 0.70 -16.71
N GLY A 171 12.29 1.04 -15.58
CA GLY A 171 11.51 2.26 -15.36
C GLY A 171 10.07 2.26 -15.87
N SER A 172 9.55 1.12 -16.33
CA SER A 172 8.16 1.02 -16.82
C SER A 172 7.34 -0.04 -16.07
N THR A 173 7.78 -0.40 -14.87
CA THR A 173 7.08 -1.29 -13.94
C THR A 173 6.66 -0.51 -12.70
N VAL A 174 5.50 -0.83 -12.15
CA VAL A 174 4.93 -0.16 -10.97
C VAL A 174 4.24 -1.17 -10.07
N ASP A 175 4.42 -0.99 -8.75
CA ASP A 175 3.70 -1.68 -7.69
C ASP A 175 2.71 -0.72 -7.04
N LEU A 176 1.42 -1.06 -7.03
CA LEU A 176 0.38 -0.13 -6.59
C LEU A 176 -0.88 -0.83 -6.09
N THR A 177 -1.75 -0.03 -5.46
CA THR A 177 -3.09 -0.43 -5.02
C THR A 177 -4.09 0.69 -5.26
N LEU A 178 -5.34 0.48 -4.80
CA LEU A 178 -6.43 1.44 -4.86
C LEU A 178 -6.74 2.04 -3.49
N VAL A 179 -7.22 3.27 -3.49
CA VAL A 179 -7.75 3.99 -2.34
C VAL A 179 -9.13 4.49 -2.67
N HIS A 180 -10.10 4.33 -1.78
CA HIS A 180 -11.43 4.91 -1.95
C HIS A 180 -11.39 6.42 -1.78
N ILE A 181 -11.83 7.19 -2.78
CA ILE A 181 -11.89 8.67 -2.72
C ILE A 181 -12.69 9.15 -1.50
N LYS A 182 -13.86 8.57 -1.28
CA LYS A 182 -14.79 9.01 -0.21
C LYS A 182 -14.23 8.80 1.21
N THR A 183 -13.42 7.79 1.43
CA THR A 183 -13.00 7.40 2.79
C THR A 183 -11.52 7.56 3.04
N GLY A 184 -10.71 7.76 1.99
CA GLY A 184 -9.25 7.76 2.06
C GLY A 184 -8.62 6.40 2.41
N LYS A 185 -9.44 5.35 2.60
CA LYS A 185 -8.94 4.02 3.00
C LYS A 185 -8.46 3.22 1.81
N THR A 186 -7.36 2.53 1.99
CA THR A 186 -6.84 1.54 1.02
C THR A 186 -7.86 0.43 0.81
N VAL A 187 -8.06 0.02 -0.43
CA VAL A 187 -8.95 -1.08 -0.80
C VAL A 187 -8.34 -2.40 -0.33
N ASP A 188 -9.15 -3.24 0.32
CA ASP A 188 -8.72 -4.55 0.80
C ASP A 188 -8.49 -5.52 -0.37
N MET A 189 -7.23 -5.87 -0.61
CA MET A 189 -6.80 -6.78 -1.66
C MET A 189 -6.57 -8.22 -1.16
N GLY A 190 -6.83 -8.50 0.13
CA GLY A 190 -6.73 -9.83 0.73
C GLY A 190 -5.34 -10.26 1.18
N SER A 191 -4.30 -9.56 0.77
CA SER A 191 -2.95 -9.68 1.33
C SER A 191 -2.23 -8.34 1.27
N PRO A 192 -1.28 -8.05 2.20
CA PRO A 192 -0.47 -6.84 2.10
C PRO A 192 0.46 -6.88 0.89
N PHE A 193 0.96 -5.69 0.53
CA PHE A 193 2.04 -5.52 -0.43
C PHE A 193 3.29 -6.27 0.03
N ASP A 194 4.05 -6.85 -0.89
CA ASP A 194 5.29 -7.61 -0.65
C ASP A 194 5.13 -8.86 0.24
N PHE A 195 3.92 -9.34 0.49
CA PHE A 195 3.77 -10.61 1.20
C PHE A 195 4.13 -11.78 0.28
N PHE A 196 5.18 -12.53 0.61
CA PHE A 196 5.63 -13.68 -0.16
C PHE A 196 4.83 -14.93 0.21
N GLY A 197 3.94 -15.33 -0.69
CA GLY A 197 3.08 -16.50 -0.50
C GLY A 197 1.95 -16.56 -1.52
N ASP A 198 1.28 -17.72 -1.59
CA ASP A 198 0.23 -17.98 -2.59
C ASP A 198 -0.99 -17.06 -2.47
N ILE A 199 -1.20 -16.48 -1.28
CA ILE A 199 -2.26 -15.49 -1.07
C ILE A 199 -2.04 -14.22 -1.91
N SER A 200 -0.81 -13.91 -2.30
CA SER A 200 -0.46 -12.76 -3.15
C SER A 200 -0.66 -13.03 -4.64
N TYR A 201 -0.83 -14.29 -5.04
CA TYR A 201 -1.09 -14.62 -6.44
C TYR A 201 -2.43 -14.04 -6.89
N TYR A 202 -2.45 -13.44 -8.08
CA TYR A 202 -3.66 -12.82 -8.60
C TYR A 202 -4.88 -13.77 -8.61
N ASN A 203 -4.68 -15.03 -9.03
CA ASN A 203 -5.72 -16.04 -9.15
C ASN A 203 -5.91 -16.91 -7.89
N THR A 204 -5.39 -16.49 -6.73
CA THR A 204 -5.50 -17.24 -5.48
C THR A 204 -6.97 -17.48 -5.09
N LYS A 205 -7.22 -18.65 -4.48
CA LYS A 205 -8.52 -18.98 -3.87
C LYS A 205 -8.54 -18.73 -2.36
N LEU A 206 -7.45 -18.20 -1.80
CA LEU A 206 -7.29 -17.97 -0.37
C LEU A 206 -7.90 -16.65 0.13
N ILE A 207 -8.55 -15.89 -0.74
CA ILE A 207 -9.16 -14.60 -0.43
C ILE A 207 -10.67 -14.61 -0.76
N SER A 208 -11.41 -13.66 -0.18
CA SER A 208 -12.85 -13.55 -0.38
C SER A 208 -13.21 -13.14 -1.82
N LYS A 209 -14.46 -13.35 -2.23
CA LYS A 209 -14.98 -12.88 -3.53
C LYS A 209 -14.86 -11.37 -3.68
N THR A 210 -15.08 -10.60 -2.61
CA THR A 210 -14.93 -9.14 -2.61
C THR A 210 -13.47 -8.73 -2.89
N GLN A 211 -12.50 -9.37 -2.23
CA GLN A 211 -11.08 -9.11 -2.47
C GLN A 211 -10.65 -9.52 -3.89
N GLN A 212 -11.19 -10.61 -4.43
CA GLN A 212 -10.98 -10.98 -5.84
C GLN A 212 -11.55 -9.92 -6.80
N ALA A 213 -12.74 -9.38 -6.53
CA ALA A 213 -13.35 -8.31 -7.31
C ALA A 213 -12.52 -7.02 -7.23
N ASN A 214 -11.98 -6.68 -6.06
CA ASN A 214 -11.10 -5.53 -5.87
C ASN A 214 -9.82 -5.64 -6.71
N ARG A 215 -9.15 -6.80 -6.68
CA ARG A 215 -7.99 -7.07 -7.55
C ARG A 215 -8.35 -6.99 -9.04
N LYS A 216 -9.54 -7.45 -9.41
CA LYS A 216 -10.03 -7.38 -10.79
C LYS A 216 -10.22 -5.94 -11.27
N ILE A 217 -10.74 -5.05 -10.44
CA ILE A 217 -10.90 -3.62 -10.76
C ILE A 217 -9.53 -3.02 -11.12
N LEU A 218 -8.52 -3.22 -10.28
CA LEU A 218 -7.17 -2.72 -10.53
C LEU A 218 -6.58 -3.33 -11.81
N ARG A 219 -6.61 -4.66 -11.93
CA ARG A 219 -6.03 -5.36 -13.08
C ARG A 219 -6.67 -4.94 -14.40
N ASP A 220 -7.99 -4.86 -14.46
CA ASP A 220 -8.69 -4.52 -15.70
C ASP A 220 -8.35 -3.08 -16.16
N ALA A 221 -8.24 -2.14 -15.21
CA ALA A 221 -7.84 -0.77 -15.52
C ALA A 221 -6.38 -0.72 -16.05
N MET A 222 -5.46 -1.44 -15.41
CA MET A 222 -4.06 -1.53 -15.83
C MET A 222 -3.92 -2.17 -17.22
N VAL A 223 -4.59 -3.31 -17.44
CA VAL A 223 -4.55 -4.03 -18.73
C VAL A 223 -5.13 -3.19 -19.87
N LYS A 224 -6.24 -2.48 -19.63
CA LYS A 224 -6.84 -1.55 -20.59
C LYS A 224 -5.85 -0.48 -21.08
N ARG A 225 -4.91 -0.08 -20.24
CA ARG A 225 -3.89 0.94 -20.53
C ARG A 225 -2.53 0.36 -20.90
N GLY A 226 -2.48 -0.93 -21.29
CA GLY A 226 -1.31 -1.59 -21.87
C GLY A 226 -0.32 -2.13 -20.85
N PHE A 227 -0.69 -2.28 -19.59
CA PHE A 227 0.14 -2.94 -18.59
C PHE A 227 -0.14 -4.45 -18.54
N LYS A 228 0.92 -5.24 -18.36
CA LYS A 228 0.86 -6.68 -18.13
C LYS A 228 1.01 -6.97 -16.65
N PRO A 229 0.07 -7.71 -16.02
CA PRO A 229 0.19 -8.13 -14.62
C PRO A 229 1.23 -9.23 -14.46
N TYR A 230 1.81 -9.34 -13.26
CA TYR A 230 2.59 -10.49 -12.83
C TYR A 230 1.72 -11.41 -11.96
N ASN A 231 1.58 -12.68 -12.35
CA ASN A 231 0.60 -13.57 -11.73
C ASN A 231 0.86 -13.88 -10.25
N LYS A 232 2.11 -13.75 -9.77
CA LYS A 232 2.48 -14.06 -8.37
C LYS A 232 2.29 -12.89 -7.41
N GLU A 233 2.03 -11.68 -7.94
CA GLU A 233 1.97 -10.43 -7.18
C GLU A 233 0.82 -9.58 -7.70
N TRP A 234 -0.29 -9.47 -6.95
CA TRP A 234 -1.48 -8.77 -7.40
C TRP A 234 -1.26 -7.26 -7.65
N TRP A 235 -0.21 -6.68 -7.07
CA TRP A 235 0.14 -5.26 -7.16
C TRP A 235 1.05 -4.91 -8.33
N HIS A 236 1.72 -5.90 -8.96
CA HIS A 236 2.84 -5.71 -9.89
C HIS A 236 2.41 -5.69 -11.36
N PHE A 237 2.75 -4.60 -12.04
CA PHE A 237 2.39 -4.38 -13.44
C PHE A 237 3.54 -3.77 -14.24
N THR A 238 3.81 -4.30 -15.43
CA THR A 238 4.84 -3.81 -16.36
C THR A 238 4.17 -3.35 -17.67
N LEU A 239 4.54 -2.17 -18.16
CA LEU A 239 4.08 -1.69 -19.47
C LEU A 239 4.56 -2.64 -20.58
N MET A 240 3.66 -3.12 -21.45
CA MET A 240 4.02 -4.08 -22.50
C MET A 240 4.97 -3.50 -23.55
N LYS A 241 4.81 -2.23 -23.89
CA LYS A 241 5.66 -1.51 -24.84
C LYS A 241 6.64 -0.59 -24.08
N GLU A 242 7.59 -1.20 -23.37
CA GLU A 242 8.61 -0.46 -22.64
C GLU A 242 9.57 0.26 -23.59
N PRO A 243 9.88 1.56 -23.37
CA PRO A 243 10.87 2.27 -24.18
C PRO A 243 12.30 1.73 -24.00
N TYR A 244 12.57 1.13 -22.81
CA TYR A 244 13.89 0.63 -22.45
C TYR A 244 13.86 -0.86 -22.06
N ALA A 245 13.24 -1.71 -22.87
CA ALA A 245 12.97 -3.13 -22.56
C ALA A 245 14.22 -3.97 -22.21
N LYS A 246 15.44 -3.51 -22.57
CA LYS A 246 16.71 -4.22 -22.34
C LYS A 246 17.70 -3.46 -21.45
N THR A 247 17.37 -2.22 -21.01
CA THR A 247 18.26 -1.35 -20.23
C THR A 247 17.86 -1.36 -18.75
N TYR A 248 18.78 -1.73 -17.89
CA TYR A 248 18.60 -1.73 -16.45
C TYR A 248 19.37 -0.54 -15.86
N PHE A 249 18.63 0.45 -15.43
CA PHE A 249 19.19 1.69 -14.90
C PHE A 249 19.64 1.54 -13.44
N ASN A 250 20.55 2.42 -13.02
CA ASN A 250 21.13 2.38 -11.67
C ASN A 250 21.35 3.77 -11.05
N PHE A 251 20.57 4.79 -11.47
CA PHE A 251 20.59 6.10 -10.82
C PHE A 251 19.76 6.07 -9.53
N ASP A 252 20.07 6.97 -8.58
CA ASP A 252 19.36 7.03 -7.31
C ASP A 252 17.94 7.61 -7.50
N VAL A 253 17.03 7.20 -6.62
CA VAL A 253 15.73 7.83 -6.43
C VAL A 253 15.89 8.99 -5.47
N GLU A 254 16.00 10.23 -5.99
CA GLU A 254 16.27 11.45 -5.24
C GLU A 254 15.62 12.72 -5.86
#